data_777c3547d8f3e806dd32847f98f866b4
#
_entry.id   777c3547d8f3e806dd32847f98f866b4
#
_cell.length_a   1.000
_cell.length_b   1.000
_cell.length_c   1.000
_cell.angle_alpha   90.00
_cell.angle_beta   90.00
_cell.angle_gamma   90.00
#
_symmetry.space_group_name_H-M   'P 1'
#
loop_
_entity.id
_entity.type
_entity.pdbx_description
1 polymer ?
#
loop_
_entity_poly.entity_id
_entity_poly.type
_entity_poly.pdbx_seq_one_letter_code
_entity_poly.pdbx_strand_id
1 'polypeptide(L)'
;AAGSAAIAVELALALCKKGYDIPDEAILEGLAAVENRSSIRVLSQRPLVVLDACRTPQQAIALLRVLNMAKVRHLSAVIGLAEEEGAEAFFSALESGLTAETQKKDRTTMPGMSENPFDKVFLVPPAGTDAAMTERLLEKARYHFDAELCGSLAEAVELARANSRRGLLICGGEAIALEAADLLAEK
;
A
#
# COMPACT_ATOMS: atom_id res chain seq x y z
N ALA A 1 3.07 -8.60 9.12
CA ALA A 1 2.16 -9.61 9.71
C ALA A 1 2.86 -10.46 10.78
N ALA A 2 3.97 -11.19 10.46
CA ALA A 2 4.62 -12.08 11.43
C ALA A 2 5.13 -11.33 12.70
N GLY A 3 5.72 -10.14 12.55
CA GLY A 3 6.18 -9.33 13.69
C GLY A 3 5.02 -8.87 14.60
N SER A 4 3.90 -8.46 14.03
CA SER A 4 2.73 -8.05 14.83
C SER A 4 2.10 -9.24 15.57
N ALA A 5 2.05 -10.41 14.96
CA ALA A 5 1.58 -11.63 15.60
C ALA A 5 2.46 -12.03 16.78
N ALA A 6 3.79 -11.96 16.63
CA ALA A 6 4.74 -12.24 17.72
C ALA A 6 4.52 -11.28 18.90
N ILE A 7 4.38 -9.98 18.65
CA ILE A 7 4.09 -8.99 19.70
C ILE A 7 2.76 -9.29 20.40
N ALA A 8 1.72 -9.66 19.65
CA ALA A 8 0.43 -10.01 20.23
C ALA A 8 0.52 -11.23 21.17
N VAL A 9 1.25 -12.27 20.76
CA VAL A 9 1.52 -13.44 21.61
C VAL A 9 2.26 -13.05 22.88
N GLU A 10 3.34 -12.28 22.77
CA GLU A 10 4.13 -11.84 23.94
C GLU A 10 3.29 -10.99 24.91
N LEU A 11 2.40 -10.13 24.39
CA LEU A 11 1.47 -9.37 25.23
C LEU A 11 0.46 -10.27 25.95
N ALA A 12 -0.10 -11.28 25.28
CA ALA A 12 -1.02 -12.25 25.89
C ALA A 12 -0.31 -13.03 27.00
N LEU A 13 0.91 -13.53 26.73
CA LEU A 13 1.71 -14.23 27.73
C LEU A 13 2.10 -13.33 28.92
N ALA A 14 2.36 -12.04 28.69
CA ALA A 14 2.62 -11.08 29.75
C ALA A 14 1.39 -10.84 30.62
N LEU A 15 0.18 -10.86 30.05
CA LEU A 15 -1.08 -10.79 30.80
C LEU A 15 -1.31 -12.05 31.62
N CYS A 16 -1.04 -13.24 31.08
CA CYS A 16 -1.09 -14.50 31.85
C CYS A 16 -0.21 -14.45 33.09
N LYS A 17 1.02 -13.92 32.97
CA LYS A 17 1.93 -13.72 34.11
C LYS A 17 1.40 -12.75 35.17
N LYS A 18 0.46 -11.87 34.81
CA LYS A 18 -0.23 -10.97 35.73
C LYS A 18 -1.52 -11.55 36.32
N GLY A 19 -1.84 -12.81 36.03
CA GLY A 19 -2.97 -13.53 36.59
C GLY A 19 -4.25 -13.51 35.73
N TYR A 20 -4.18 -13.05 34.49
CA TYR A 20 -5.27 -13.21 33.53
C TYR A 20 -5.27 -14.65 33.00
N ASP A 21 -6.43 -15.27 32.97
CA ASP A 21 -6.62 -16.62 32.42
C ASP A 21 -6.87 -16.52 30.90
N ILE A 22 -5.82 -16.69 30.11
CA ILE A 22 -5.89 -16.70 28.64
C ILE A 22 -5.33 -18.04 28.18
N PRO A 23 -6.17 -19.01 27.79
CA PRO A 23 -5.72 -20.31 27.30
C PRO A 23 -4.92 -20.17 26.00
N ASP A 24 -3.96 -21.06 25.77
CA ASP A 24 -3.16 -21.07 24.53
C ASP A 24 -4.05 -21.23 23.28
N GLU A 25 -5.13 -22.00 23.38
CA GLU A 25 -6.13 -22.17 22.34
C GLU A 25 -6.78 -20.84 21.94
N ALA A 26 -7.12 -19.98 22.93
CA ALA A 26 -7.72 -18.68 22.67
C ALA A 26 -6.74 -17.73 21.96
N ILE A 27 -5.43 -17.82 22.26
CA ILE A 27 -4.39 -17.07 21.55
C ILE A 27 -4.31 -17.54 20.11
N LEU A 28 -4.31 -18.85 19.86
CA LEU A 28 -4.22 -19.43 18.51
C LEU A 28 -5.48 -19.11 17.70
N GLU A 29 -6.66 -19.27 18.28
CA GLU A 29 -7.93 -18.92 17.63
C GLU A 29 -8.02 -17.42 17.31
N GLY A 30 -7.61 -16.56 18.24
CA GLY A 30 -7.55 -15.12 18.03
C GLY A 30 -6.62 -14.73 16.89
N LEU A 31 -5.44 -15.34 16.80
CA LEU A 31 -4.50 -15.11 15.69
C LEU A 31 -5.04 -15.62 14.34
N ALA A 32 -5.72 -16.76 14.35
CA ALA A 32 -6.32 -17.34 13.14
C ALA A 32 -7.52 -16.52 12.65
N ALA A 33 -8.28 -15.91 13.57
CA ALA A 33 -9.44 -15.09 13.26
C ALA A 33 -9.09 -13.67 12.75
N VAL A 34 -7.81 -13.25 12.83
CA VAL A 34 -7.40 -11.93 12.34
C VAL A 34 -7.50 -11.88 10.82
N GLU A 35 -8.54 -11.22 10.33
CA GLU A 35 -8.61 -10.80 8.93
C GLU A 35 -7.67 -9.62 8.70
N ASN A 36 -6.53 -9.85 8.06
CA ASN A 36 -5.61 -8.78 7.70
C ASN A 36 -6.12 -8.07 6.43
N ARG A 37 -7.09 -7.15 6.62
CA ARG A 37 -7.69 -6.36 5.52
C ARG A 37 -6.74 -5.31 4.94
N SER A 38 -5.66 -5.00 5.64
CA SER A 38 -4.69 -3.95 5.27
C SER A 38 -3.42 -4.47 4.60
N SER A 39 -3.27 -5.78 4.42
CA SER A 39 -2.14 -6.37 3.69
C SER A 39 -2.46 -6.56 2.21
N ILE A 40 -1.42 -6.82 1.43
CA ILE A 40 -1.51 -7.07 -0.01
C ILE A 40 -2.61 -8.09 -0.32
N ARG A 41 -3.61 -7.68 -1.07
CA ARG A 41 -4.73 -8.50 -1.54
C ARG A 41 -4.76 -8.47 -3.06
N VAL A 42 -4.86 -9.62 -3.68
CA VAL A 42 -5.12 -9.75 -5.11
C VAL A 42 -6.63 -9.95 -5.29
N LEU A 43 -7.31 -8.93 -5.79
CA LEU A 43 -8.76 -8.96 -6.01
C LEU A 43 -9.12 -9.60 -7.37
N SER A 44 -8.24 -9.47 -8.36
CA SER A 44 -8.38 -10.09 -9.68
C SER A 44 -7.00 -10.42 -10.24
N GLN A 45 -6.93 -11.48 -11.03
CA GLN A 45 -5.69 -11.89 -11.70
C GLN A 45 -5.65 -11.45 -13.17
N ARG A 46 -6.80 -11.19 -13.80
CA ARG A 46 -6.90 -10.81 -15.21
C ARG A 46 -8.07 -9.85 -15.46
N PRO A 47 -7.83 -8.55 -15.61
CA PRO A 47 -6.55 -7.87 -15.33
C PRO A 47 -6.16 -7.97 -13.85
N LEU A 48 -4.86 -7.89 -13.55
CA LEU A 48 -4.38 -7.93 -12.17
C LEU A 48 -4.89 -6.70 -11.41
N VAL A 49 -5.51 -6.93 -10.26
CA VAL A 49 -5.89 -5.85 -9.33
C VAL A 49 -5.32 -6.17 -7.96
N VAL A 50 -4.40 -5.31 -7.52
CA VAL A 50 -3.74 -5.43 -6.22
C VAL A 50 -4.21 -4.28 -5.32
N LEU A 51 -4.56 -4.62 -4.11
CA LEU A 51 -4.95 -3.69 -3.07
C LEU A 51 -3.98 -3.81 -1.89
N ASP A 52 -3.49 -2.69 -1.39
CA ASP A 52 -2.63 -2.63 -0.20
C ASP A 52 -2.82 -1.30 0.55
N ALA A 53 -2.88 -1.36 1.87
CA ALA A 53 -3.04 -0.15 2.69
C ALA A 53 -1.70 0.56 2.99
N CYS A 54 -0.65 0.31 2.21
CA CYS A 54 0.65 0.94 2.43
C CYS A 54 0.57 2.46 2.30
N ARG A 55 1.16 3.16 3.27
CA ARG A 55 1.24 4.64 3.32
C ARG A 55 2.58 5.15 3.85
N THR A 56 3.46 4.25 4.26
CA THR A 56 4.80 4.59 4.76
C THR A 56 5.89 4.08 3.81
N PRO A 57 7.08 4.69 3.80
CA PRO A 57 8.19 4.25 2.96
C PRO A 57 8.54 2.77 3.13
N GLN A 58 8.51 2.28 4.36
CA GLN A 58 8.84 0.87 4.66
C GLN A 58 7.80 -0.09 4.10
N GLN A 59 6.52 0.29 4.17
CA GLN A 59 5.42 -0.49 3.59
C GLN A 59 5.48 -0.48 2.06
N ALA A 60 5.77 0.68 1.44
CA ALA A 60 5.97 0.79 -0.01
C ALA A 60 7.09 -0.14 -0.51
N ILE A 61 8.24 -0.16 0.18
CA ILE A 61 9.33 -1.08 -0.13
C ILE A 61 8.91 -2.54 -0.01
N ALA A 62 8.16 -2.89 1.05
CA ALA A 62 7.68 -4.25 1.24
C ALA A 62 6.73 -4.67 0.11
N LEU A 63 5.81 -3.79 -0.30
CA LEU A 63 4.91 -3.99 -1.44
C LEU A 63 5.71 -4.21 -2.74
N LEU A 64 6.66 -3.31 -3.04
CA LEU A 64 7.48 -3.42 -4.26
C LEU A 64 8.31 -4.70 -4.31
N ARG A 65 8.82 -5.17 -3.18
CA ARG A 65 9.51 -6.47 -3.11
C ARG A 65 8.59 -7.61 -3.55
N VAL A 66 7.34 -7.62 -3.09
CA VAL A 66 6.36 -8.64 -3.48
C VAL A 66 6.04 -8.54 -4.97
N LEU A 67 5.77 -7.33 -5.50
CA LEU A 67 5.53 -7.11 -6.92
C LEU A 67 6.71 -7.56 -7.78
N ASN A 68 7.94 -7.24 -7.36
CA ASN A 68 9.17 -7.65 -8.05
C ASN A 68 9.35 -9.19 -8.04
N MET A 69 9.12 -9.85 -6.90
CA MET A 69 9.17 -11.32 -6.82
C MET A 69 8.14 -11.98 -7.74
N ALA A 70 6.96 -11.38 -7.86
CA ALA A 70 5.90 -11.81 -8.77
C ALA A 70 6.14 -11.37 -10.23
N LYS A 71 7.23 -10.64 -10.52
CA LYS A 71 7.56 -10.06 -11.83
C LYS A 71 6.46 -9.17 -12.40
N VAL A 72 5.74 -8.50 -11.51
CA VAL A 72 4.67 -7.57 -11.86
C VAL A 72 5.26 -6.20 -12.14
N ARG A 73 5.01 -5.67 -13.34
CA ARG A 73 5.45 -4.35 -13.81
C ARG A 73 4.39 -3.75 -14.73
N HIS A 74 4.52 -2.46 -15.02
CA HIS A 74 3.61 -1.74 -15.92
C HIS A 74 2.19 -1.71 -15.39
N LEU A 75 2.05 -1.38 -14.09
CA LEU A 75 0.77 -1.14 -13.45
C LEU A 75 0.39 0.34 -13.58
N SER A 76 -0.90 0.64 -13.62
CA SER A 76 -1.37 1.93 -13.16
C SER A 76 -1.58 1.89 -11.65
N ALA A 77 -1.25 2.97 -10.95
CA ALA A 77 -1.48 3.05 -9.50
C ALA A 77 -2.55 4.09 -9.18
N VAL A 78 -3.45 3.76 -8.25
CA VAL A 78 -4.36 4.70 -7.60
C VAL A 78 -3.91 4.89 -6.16
N ILE A 79 -3.61 6.13 -5.77
CA ILE A 79 -3.03 6.44 -4.46
C ILE A 79 -3.91 7.48 -3.75
N GLY A 80 -4.36 7.13 -2.53
CA GLY A 80 -5.12 8.04 -1.68
C GLY A 80 -4.47 8.19 -0.31
N LEU A 81 -3.68 9.25 -0.12
CA LEU A 81 -3.07 9.58 1.17
C LEU A 81 -3.95 10.55 1.94
N ALA A 82 -4.17 10.27 3.22
CA ALA A 82 -4.95 11.13 4.12
C ALA A 82 -4.11 12.21 4.80
N GLU A 83 -2.78 12.16 4.67
CA GLU A 83 -1.83 13.07 5.32
C GLU A 83 -0.72 13.44 4.35
N GLU A 84 -0.25 14.69 4.43
CA GLU A 84 0.87 15.17 3.62
C GLU A 84 2.23 14.81 4.23
N GLU A 85 2.26 14.61 5.55
CA GLU A 85 3.48 14.25 6.27
C GLU A 85 4.01 12.89 5.79
N GLY A 86 5.29 12.85 5.46
CA GLY A 86 5.95 11.63 4.95
C GLY A 86 5.62 11.25 3.50
N ALA A 87 4.74 11.99 2.80
CA ALA A 87 4.33 11.67 1.44
C ALA A 87 5.51 11.65 0.45
N GLU A 88 6.42 12.62 0.54
CA GLU A 88 7.62 12.67 -0.31
C GLU A 88 8.47 11.41 -0.14
N ALA A 89 8.72 11.00 1.11
CA ALA A 89 9.48 9.80 1.39
C ALA A 89 8.75 8.52 0.93
N PHE A 90 7.41 8.51 1.01
CA PHE A 90 6.58 7.42 0.50
C PHE A 90 6.67 7.31 -1.03
N PHE A 91 6.52 8.42 -1.76
CA PHE A 91 6.62 8.44 -3.22
C PHE A 91 8.02 8.05 -3.69
N SER A 92 9.08 8.59 -3.07
CA SER A 92 10.46 8.20 -3.34
C SER A 92 10.71 6.71 -3.12
N ALA A 93 10.17 6.14 -2.04
CA ALA A 93 10.28 4.72 -1.76
C ALA A 93 9.45 3.86 -2.74
N LEU A 94 8.30 4.35 -3.17
CA LEU A 94 7.43 3.67 -4.14
C LEU A 94 8.04 3.68 -5.56
N GLU A 95 8.80 4.71 -5.92
CA GLU A 95 9.52 4.79 -7.17
C GLU A 95 10.76 3.87 -7.19
N SER A 96 11.62 3.98 -6.17
CA SER A 96 12.94 3.39 -6.15
C SER A 96 13.02 2.02 -5.47
N GLY A 97 12.04 1.67 -4.66
CA GLY A 97 12.10 0.50 -3.79
C GLY A 97 13.12 0.60 -2.64
N LEU A 98 13.65 1.80 -2.38
CA LEU A 98 14.68 2.08 -1.37
C LEU A 98 14.26 3.22 -0.46
N THR A 99 14.67 3.19 0.81
CA THR A 99 14.56 4.37 1.68
C THR A 99 15.69 5.36 1.37
N ALA A 100 15.48 6.64 1.68
CA ALA A 100 16.50 7.68 1.54
C ALA A 100 17.80 7.34 2.30
N GLU A 101 17.72 6.60 3.41
CA GLU A 101 18.89 6.14 4.17
C GLU A 101 19.64 5.02 3.45
N THR A 102 18.93 4.12 2.80
CA THR A 102 19.51 3.02 2.02
C THR A 102 20.12 3.54 0.72
N GLN A 103 19.51 4.55 0.09
CA GLN A 103 20.06 5.22 -1.10
C GLN A 103 21.42 5.89 -0.82
N LYS A 104 21.64 6.41 0.40
CA LYS A 104 22.92 7.00 0.81
C LYS A 104 24.02 5.97 1.07
N LYS A 105 23.64 4.76 1.50
CA LYS A 105 24.58 3.71 1.93
C LYS A 105 25.00 2.77 0.80
N ASP A 106 24.16 2.54 -0.17
CA ASP A 106 24.38 1.51 -1.18
C ASP A 106 24.21 2.09 -2.59
N ARG A 107 25.33 2.48 -3.19
CA ARG A 107 25.43 2.79 -4.63
C ARG A 107 25.41 1.52 -5.49
N THR A 108 25.33 0.36 -4.87
CA THR A 108 25.19 -0.91 -5.56
C THR A 108 23.71 -1.21 -5.73
N THR A 109 23.11 -0.60 -6.73
CA THR A 109 21.76 -0.96 -7.19
C THR A 109 21.72 -2.44 -7.46
N MET A 110 20.85 -3.17 -6.76
CA MET A 110 20.59 -4.55 -7.16
C MET A 110 20.13 -4.54 -8.62
N PRO A 111 20.75 -5.33 -9.51
CA PRO A 111 20.35 -5.36 -10.92
C PRO A 111 18.88 -5.72 -11.02
N GLY A 112 18.06 -4.84 -11.58
CA GLY A 112 16.64 -5.06 -11.81
C GLY A 112 15.65 -4.31 -10.91
N MET A 113 16.09 -3.46 -9.96
CA MET A 113 15.21 -2.63 -9.12
C MET A 113 15.07 -1.17 -9.60
N SER A 114 15.66 -0.81 -10.73
CA SER A 114 15.80 0.58 -11.20
C SER A 114 14.68 1.08 -12.11
N GLU A 115 13.66 0.30 -12.38
CA GLU A 115 12.57 0.77 -13.23
C GLU A 115 11.31 0.98 -12.38
N ASN A 116 10.78 2.21 -12.45
CA ASN A 116 9.48 2.56 -11.92
C ASN A 116 8.44 1.49 -12.37
N PRO A 117 7.78 0.78 -11.44
CA PRO A 117 6.85 -0.28 -11.80
C PRO A 117 5.51 0.27 -12.33
N PHE A 118 5.32 1.59 -12.31
CA PHE A 118 4.06 2.24 -12.66
C PHE A 118 4.17 3.02 -13.96
N ASP A 119 3.24 2.77 -14.88
CA ASP A 119 3.11 3.53 -16.13
C ASP A 119 2.45 4.89 -15.87
N LYS A 120 1.49 4.93 -14.94
CA LYS A 120 0.77 6.14 -14.54
C LYS A 120 0.24 6.04 -13.11
N VAL A 121 0.16 7.19 -12.45
CA VAL A 121 -0.33 7.32 -11.07
C VAL A 121 -1.53 8.25 -11.02
N PHE A 122 -2.61 7.83 -10.40
CA PHE A 122 -3.82 8.62 -10.16
C PHE A 122 -3.95 8.90 -8.68
N LEU A 123 -3.96 10.17 -8.30
CA LEU A 123 -4.19 10.58 -6.92
C LEU A 123 -5.67 10.84 -6.69
N VAL A 124 -6.17 10.39 -5.56
CA VAL A 124 -7.55 10.60 -5.14
C VAL A 124 -7.61 11.13 -3.72
N PRO A 125 -8.53 12.05 -3.40
CA PRO A 125 -8.79 12.43 -2.03
C PRO A 125 -9.53 11.29 -1.32
N PRO A 126 -8.97 10.70 -0.23
CA PRO A 126 -9.74 9.82 0.62
C PRO A 126 -10.94 10.55 1.23
N ALA A 127 -12.00 9.82 1.56
CA ALA A 127 -13.19 10.41 2.16
C ALA A 127 -12.85 11.27 3.39
N GLY A 128 -13.36 12.51 3.41
CA GLY A 128 -13.13 13.47 4.50
C GLY A 128 -11.79 14.22 4.45
N THR A 129 -10.99 14.08 3.41
CA THR A 129 -9.76 14.86 3.24
C THR A 129 -9.99 16.17 2.49
N ASP A 130 -9.12 17.16 2.75
CA ASP A 130 -9.15 18.45 2.07
C ASP A 130 -8.60 18.33 0.65
N ALA A 131 -9.33 18.88 -0.34
CA ALA A 131 -8.92 18.91 -1.74
C ALA A 131 -7.58 19.64 -1.94
N ALA A 132 -7.34 20.74 -1.21
CA ALA A 132 -6.09 21.49 -1.28
C ALA A 132 -4.88 20.66 -0.82
N MET A 133 -5.09 19.75 0.13
CA MET A 133 -4.03 18.81 0.53
C MET A 133 -3.71 17.84 -0.60
N THR A 134 -4.72 17.32 -1.29
CA THR A 134 -4.51 16.37 -2.39
C THR A 134 -3.80 17.05 -3.57
N GLU A 135 -4.04 18.33 -3.83
CA GLU A 135 -3.28 19.11 -4.82
C GLU A 135 -1.80 19.21 -4.46
N ARG A 136 -1.47 19.49 -3.18
CA ARG A 136 -0.07 19.50 -2.72
C ARG A 136 0.58 18.12 -2.81
N LEU A 137 -0.18 17.06 -2.57
CA LEU A 137 0.29 15.68 -2.76
C LEU A 137 0.56 15.38 -4.25
N LEU A 138 -0.28 15.90 -5.15
CA LEU A 138 -0.08 15.76 -6.59
C LEU A 138 1.22 16.42 -7.04
N GLU A 139 1.51 17.64 -6.56
CA GLU A 139 2.77 18.33 -6.87
C GLU A 139 3.97 17.46 -6.47
N LYS A 140 3.95 16.87 -5.26
CA LYS A 140 5.01 15.96 -4.81
C LYS A 140 5.09 14.70 -5.66
N ALA A 141 3.96 14.08 -5.97
CA ALA A 141 3.93 12.85 -6.77
C ALA A 141 4.49 13.05 -8.18
N ARG A 142 4.30 14.23 -8.79
CA ARG A 142 4.80 14.58 -10.13
C ARG A 142 6.33 14.63 -10.24
N TYR A 143 7.05 14.76 -9.13
CA TYR A 143 8.51 14.63 -9.13
C TYR A 143 8.98 13.18 -9.35
N HIS A 144 8.11 12.21 -9.07
CA HIS A 144 8.43 10.78 -9.11
C HIS A 144 7.71 10.03 -10.24
N PHE A 145 6.51 10.51 -10.63
CA PHE A 145 5.61 9.78 -11.53
C PHE A 145 4.94 10.70 -12.55
N ASP A 146 4.47 10.11 -13.66
CA ASP A 146 3.39 10.71 -14.45
C ASP A 146 2.10 10.61 -13.62
N ALA A 147 1.72 11.72 -12.96
CA ALA A 147 0.65 11.73 -11.98
C ALA A 147 -0.48 12.70 -12.35
N GLU A 148 -1.72 12.25 -12.18
CA GLU A 148 -2.96 13.01 -12.37
C GLU A 148 -3.83 12.96 -11.11
N LEU A 149 -4.63 14.03 -10.91
CA LEU A 149 -5.64 14.10 -9.85
C LEU A 149 -6.99 13.65 -10.40
N CYS A 150 -7.67 12.79 -9.66
CA CYS A 150 -9.04 12.38 -9.92
C CYS A 150 -9.98 12.86 -8.80
N GLY A 151 -11.22 13.15 -9.15
CA GLY A 151 -12.21 13.62 -8.19
C GLY A 151 -12.80 12.52 -7.31
N SER A 152 -12.66 11.26 -7.71
CA SER A 152 -13.17 10.10 -6.96
C SER A 152 -12.35 8.84 -7.22
N LEU A 153 -12.47 7.89 -6.30
CA LEU A 153 -11.86 6.57 -6.46
C LEU A 153 -12.43 5.82 -7.68
N ALA A 154 -13.72 5.91 -7.92
CA ALA A 154 -14.37 5.26 -9.06
C ALA A 154 -13.80 5.76 -10.39
N GLU A 155 -13.67 7.08 -10.56
CA GLU A 155 -13.06 7.71 -11.73
C GLU A 155 -11.59 7.25 -11.90
N ALA A 156 -10.81 7.29 -10.85
CA ALA A 156 -9.41 6.89 -10.88
C ALA A 156 -9.23 5.41 -11.27
N VAL A 157 -10.09 4.53 -10.76
CA VAL A 157 -10.07 3.09 -11.11
C VAL A 157 -10.40 2.89 -12.58
N GLU A 158 -11.38 3.60 -13.13
CA GLU A 158 -11.73 3.52 -14.56
C GLU A 158 -10.60 4.02 -15.46
N LEU A 159 -10.01 5.18 -15.14
CA LEU A 159 -8.87 5.73 -15.86
C LEU A 159 -7.63 4.82 -15.76
N ALA A 160 -7.35 4.30 -14.58
CA ALA A 160 -6.24 3.39 -14.37
C ALA A 160 -6.38 2.08 -15.15
N ARG A 161 -7.58 1.52 -15.22
CA ARG A 161 -7.88 0.34 -16.06
C ARG A 161 -7.75 0.63 -17.55
N ALA A 162 -8.14 1.82 -18.00
CA ALA A 162 -8.00 2.23 -19.40
C ALA A 162 -6.51 2.42 -19.79
N ASN A 163 -5.68 2.89 -18.87
CA ASN A 163 -4.26 3.17 -19.11
C ASN A 163 -3.36 1.95 -18.99
N SER A 164 -3.69 0.97 -18.16
CA SER A 164 -2.86 -0.22 -18.00
C SER A 164 -3.56 -1.49 -18.44
N ARG A 165 -2.94 -2.18 -19.40
CA ARG A 165 -3.39 -3.53 -19.82
C ARG A 165 -2.91 -4.64 -18.88
N ARG A 166 -1.95 -4.37 -18.00
CA ARG A 166 -1.33 -5.37 -17.13
C ARG A 166 -1.97 -5.42 -15.76
N GLY A 167 -2.38 -4.28 -15.22
CA GLY A 167 -3.09 -4.28 -13.96
C GLY A 167 -3.10 -2.94 -13.25
N LEU A 168 -3.68 -2.98 -12.07
CA LEU A 168 -3.97 -1.85 -11.21
C LEU A 168 -3.46 -2.13 -9.80
N LEU A 169 -2.75 -1.17 -9.21
CA LEU A 169 -2.48 -1.11 -7.78
C LEU A 169 -3.35 -0.02 -7.15
N ILE A 170 -3.98 -0.31 -6.03
CA ILE A 170 -4.65 0.70 -5.20
C ILE A 170 -3.99 0.72 -3.83
N CYS A 171 -3.51 1.89 -3.38
CA CYS A 171 -2.84 2.02 -2.09
C CYS A 171 -2.93 3.45 -1.53
N GLY A 172 -2.34 3.67 -0.34
CA GLY A 172 -2.24 5.00 0.29
C GLY A 172 -2.85 5.09 1.69
N GLY A 173 -3.36 3.98 2.23
CA GLY A 173 -3.89 3.90 3.57
C GLY A 173 -5.10 2.99 3.68
N GLU A 174 -5.56 2.78 4.90
CA GLU A 174 -6.66 1.85 5.18
C GLU A 174 -8.00 2.37 4.60
N ALA A 175 -8.25 3.67 4.69
CA ALA A 175 -9.49 4.27 4.20
C ALA A 175 -9.70 4.00 2.70
N ILE A 176 -8.70 4.29 1.88
CA ILE A 176 -8.79 4.06 0.43
C ILE A 176 -8.83 2.56 0.09
N ALA A 177 -8.16 1.72 0.89
CA ALA A 177 -8.18 0.28 0.69
C ALA A 177 -9.55 -0.34 1.00
N LEU A 178 -10.25 0.14 2.02
CA LEU A 178 -11.60 -0.28 2.34
C LEU A 178 -12.59 0.18 1.28
N GLU A 179 -12.57 1.47 0.92
CA GLU A 179 -13.42 2.04 -0.14
C GLU A 179 -13.25 1.29 -1.47
N ALA A 180 -12.00 0.97 -1.84
CA ALA A 180 -11.72 0.20 -3.05
C ALA A 180 -12.23 -1.25 -2.97
N ALA A 181 -12.14 -1.88 -1.80
CA ALA A 181 -12.65 -3.23 -1.62
C ALA A 181 -14.17 -3.28 -1.82
N ASP A 182 -14.90 -2.31 -1.27
CA ASP A 182 -16.35 -2.20 -1.41
C ASP A 182 -16.73 -1.88 -2.88
N LEU A 183 -16.11 -0.87 -3.49
CA LEU A 183 -16.34 -0.49 -4.89
C LEU A 183 -16.12 -1.65 -5.89
N LEU A 184 -15.14 -2.52 -5.60
CA LEU A 184 -14.77 -3.61 -6.50
C LEU A 184 -15.51 -4.93 -6.20
N ALA A 185 -16.16 -5.04 -5.04
CA ALA A 185 -17.00 -6.19 -4.69
C ALA A 185 -18.39 -6.11 -5.35
N GLU A 186 -18.86 -4.90 -5.69
CA GLU A 186 -20.17 -4.65 -6.31
C GLU A 186 -20.20 -4.90 -7.84
N LYS A 187 -19.07 -5.24 -8.44
CA LYS A 187 -18.93 -5.52 -9.89
C LYS A 187 -18.53 -6.96 -10.15
#